data_a64714a454e7709674bb87d35750a678
#
_entry.id   a64714a454e7709674bb87d35750a678
#
_cell.length_a   1.000
_cell.length_b   1.000
_cell.length_c   1.000
_cell.angle_alpha   90.00
_cell.angle_beta   90.00
_cell.angle_gamma   90.00
#
_symmetry.space_group_name_H-M   'P 1'
#
loop_
_entity.id
_entity.type
_entity.pdbx_description
1 polymer ?
#
loop_
_entity_poly.entity_id
_entity_poly.type
_entity_poly.pdbx_seq_one_letter_code
_entity_poly.pdbx_strand_id
1 'polypeptide(L)'
;MEAFLYSVAISAVYVIHLIYALIVVIGFFLIIIGFFARWRWIRNFAFRLIHLLMIGIVAIESIFNAECPLTWLEYKLMSLDRIKHSSMPFIAGMVDKVLYYNFPIWLFNAIYIIFGLAVFTAWFAIPPVRLKKLFLPKYLFFLF
;
A
#
# COMPACT_ATOMS: atom_id res chain seq x y z
N MET A 1 9.23 27.98 18.30
CA MET A 1 7.86 27.64 17.90
C MET A 1 7.83 26.90 16.56
N GLU A 2 8.56 27.38 15.54
CA GLU A 2 8.61 26.77 14.21
C GLU A 2 9.19 25.34 14.22
N ALA A 3 10.31 25.09 14.87
CA ALA A 3 10.91 23.75 14.99
C ALA A 3 9.96 22.72 15.59
N PHE A 4 9.17 23.12 16.58
CA PHE A 4 8.13 22.25 17.16
C PHE A 4 7.04 21.91 16.14
N LEU A 5 6.58 22.89 15.35
CA LEU A 5 5.58 22.66 14.29
C LEU A 5 6.09 21.72 13.20
N TYR A 6 7.37 21.88 12.77
CA TYR A 6 7.99 20.94 11.82
C TYR A 6 8.11 19.54 12.37
N SER A 7 8.52 19.38 13.61
CA SER A 7 8.60 18.08 14.27
C SER A 7 7.24 17.38 14.34
N VAL A 8 6.17 18.10 14.68
CA VAL A 8 4.80 17.57 14.71
C VAL A 8 4.35 17.19 13.28
N ALA A 9 4.62 18.04 12.28
CA ALA A 9 4.24 17.77 10.89
C ALA A 9 4.96 16.54 10.34
N ILE A 10 6.26 16.40 10.57
CA ILE A 10 7.05 15.22 10.17
C ILE A 10 6.48 13.96 10.82
N SER A 11 6.20 14.01 12.13
CA SER A 11 5.62 12.86 12.86
C SER A 11 4.24 12.50 12.32
N ALA A 12 3.41 13.48 11.96
CA ALA A 12 2.10 13.24 11.39
C ALA A 12 2.19 12.56 10.00
N VAL A 13 3.08 13.03 9.13
CA VAL A 13 3.31 12.41 7.81
C VAL A 13 3.80 10.96 7.98
N TYR A 14 4.73 10.73 8.91
CA TYR A 14 5.23 9.40 9.23
C TYR A 14 4.10 8.45 9.66
N VAL A 15 3.24 8.89 10.59
CA VAL A 15 2.10 8.09 11.07
C VAL A 15 1.09 7.82 9.97
N ILE A 16 0.77 8.81 9.14
CA ILE A 16 -0.14 8.65 7.99
C ILE A 16 0.43 7.63 7.01
N HIS A 17 1.73 7.70 6.70
CA HIS A 17 2.37 6.76 5.80
C HIS A 17 2.35 5.32 6.36
N LEU A 18 2.62 5.16 7.66
CA LEU A 18 2.54 3.87 8.34
C LEU A 18 1.12 3.29 8.28
N ILE A 19 0.10 4.11 8.58
CA ILE A 19 -1.31 3.70 8.50
C ILE A 19 -1.66 3.28 7.07
N TYR A 20 -1.22 4.04 6.07
CA TYR A 20 -1.42 3.70 4.66
C TYR A 20 -0.84 2.33 4.31
N ALA A 21 0.42 2.08 4.67
CA ALA A 21 1.09 0.80 4.44
C ALA A 21 0.38 -0.36 5.16
N LEU A 22 -0.04 -0.15 6.41
CA LEU A 22 -0.80 -1.15 7.17
C LEU A 22 -2.15 -1.47 6.53
N ILE A 23 -2.90 -0.47 6.07
CA ILE A 23 -4.17 -0.68 5.37
C ILE A 23 -3.97 -1.53 4.11
N VAL A 24 -2.92 -1.25 3.34
CA VAL A 24 -2.61 -2.01 2.11
C VAL A 24 -2.27 -3.46 2.44
N VAL A 25 -1.39 -3.71 3.41
CA VAL A 25 -0.96 -5.06 3.78
C VAL A 25 -2.09 -5.84 4.46
N ILE A 26 -2.69 -5.27 5.50
CA ILE A 26 -3.79 -5.92 6.25
C ILE A 26 -5.00 -6.13 5.34
N GLY A 27 -5.32 -5.14 4.50
CA GLY A 27 -6.42 -5.24 3.54
C GLY A 27 -6.26 -6.43 2.60
N PHE A 28 -5.06 -6.71 2.12
CA PHE A 28 -4.78 -7.89 1.31
C PHE A 28 -5.04 -9.19 2.07
N PHE A 29 -4.50 -9.32 3.29
CA PHE A 29 -4.74 -10.51 4.11
C PHE A 29 -6.22 -10.68 4.46
N LEU A 30 -6.93 -9.60 4.77
CA LEU A 30 -8.38 -9.66 5.01
C LEU A 30 -9.15 -10.14 3.78
N ILE A 31 -8.74 -9.76 2.57
CA ILE A 31 -9.35 -10.24 1.33
C ILE A 31 -9.15 -11.75 1.18
N ILE A 32 -7.93 -12.25 1.40
CA ILE A 32 -7.62 -13.67 1.27
C ILE A 32 -8.34 -14.48 2.36
N ILE A 33 -8.19 -14.11 3.63
CA ILE A 33 -8.84 -14.79 4.77
C ILE A 33 -10.36 -14.75 4.62
N GLY A 34 -10.90 -13.58 4.29
CA GLY A 34 -12.34 -13.40 4.14
C GLY A 34 -12.92 -14.15 2.93
N PHE A 35 -12.12 -14.46 1.91
CA PHE A 35 -12.52 -15.36 0.84
C PHE A 35 -12.76 -16.78 1.38
N PHE A 36 -11.81 -17.32 2.12
CA PHE A 36 -11.95 -18.65 2.74
C PHE A 36 -13.04 -18.68 3.83
N ALA A 37 -13.14 -17.60 4.62
CA ALA A 37 -14.18 -17.44 5.64
C ALA A 37 -15.57 -17.04 5.08
N ARG A 38 -15.69 -16.90 3.76
CA ARG A 38 -16.94 -16.50 3.07
C ARG A 38 -17.54 -15.17 3.54
N TRP A 39 -16.73 -14.22 3.96
CA TRP A 39 -17.18 -12.91 4.38
C TRP A 39 -17.75 -12.11 3.20
N ARG A 40 -18.98 -11.64 3.33
CA ARG A 40 -19.66 -10.92 2.24
C ARG A 40 -19.11 -9.50 2.04
N TRP A 41 -18.66 -8.83 3.09
CA TRP A 41 -18.20 -7.45 3.06
C TRP A 41 -16.89 -7.25 2.29
N ILE A 42 -15.98 -8.23 2.28
CA ILE A 42 -14.73 -8.17 1.52
C ILE A 42 -14.96 -8.09 0.00
N ARG A 43 -16.16 -8.46 -0.45
CA ARG A 43 -16.58 -8.39 -1.86
C ARG A 43 -17.23 -7.05 -2.20
N ASN A 44 -17.24 -6.08 -1.27
CA ASN A 44 -17.71 -4.73 -1.54
C ASN A 44 -16.84 -4.09 -2.63
N PHE A 45 -17.47 -3.59 -3.69
CA PHE A 45 -16.78 -2.99 -4.83
C PHE A 45 -15.92 -1.79 -4.43
N ALA A 46 -16.45 -0.89 -3.59
CA ALA A 46 -15.73 0.31 -3.16
C ALA A 46 -14.48 -0.05 -2.34
N PHE A 47 -14.58 -0.97 -1.38
CA PHE A 47 -13.45 -1.44 -0.59
C PHE A 47 -12.35 -2.03 -1.49
N ARG A 48 -12.72 -2.90 -2.41
CA ARG A 48 -11.79 -3.55 -3.33
C ARG A 48 -11.15 -2.56 -4.29
N LEU A 49 -11.92 -1.60 -4.83
CA LEU A 49 -11.41 -0.59 -5.74
C LEU A 49 -10.42 0.35 -5.03
N ILE A 50 -10.78 0.85 -3.84
CA ILE A 50 -9.89 1.71 -3.07
C ILE A 50 -8.58 0.97 -2.74
N HIS A 51 -8.68 -0.27 -2.28
CA HIS A 51 -7.50 -1.08 -1.97
C HIS A 51 -6.61 -1.31 -3.21
N LEU A 52 -7.21 -1.62 -4.37
CA LEU A 52 -6.47 -1.78 -5.62
C LEU A 52 -5.81 -0.48 -6.07
N LEU A 53 -6.48 0.66 -5.94
CA LEU A 53 -5.91 1.96 -6.28
C LEU A 53 -4.74 2.32 -5.36
N MET A 54 -4.86 2.06 -4.06
CA MET A 54 -3.78 2.31 -3.10
C MET A 54 -2.50 1.54 -3.48
N ILE A 55 -2.59 0.22 -3.68
CA ILE A 55 -1.41 -0.55 -4.07
C ILE A 55 -0.96 -0.26 -5.50
N GLY A 56 -1.88 0.09 -6.39
CA GLY A 56 -1.57 0.48 -7.76
C GLY A 56 -0.66 1.71 -7.82
N ILE A 57 -0.90 2.71 -6.98
CA ILE A 57 -0.03 3.89 -6.85
C ILE A 57 1.38 3.46 -6.44
N VAL A 58 1.53 2.66 -5.39
CA VAL A 58 2.83 2.19 -4.90
C VAL A 58 3.56 1.35 -5.97
N ALA A 59 2.84 0.49 -6.70
CA ALA A 59 3.44 -0.31 -7.77
C ALA A 59 3.93 0.56 -8.93
N ILE A 60 3.17 1.59 -9.32
CA ILE A 60 3.55 2.53 -10.36
C ILE A 60 4.79 3.33 -9.93
N GLU A 61 4.80 3.87 -8.72
CA GLU A 61 5.95 4.58 -8.15
C GLU A 61 7.22 3.70 -8.18
N SER A 62 7.07 2.41 -7.81
CA SER A 62 8.18 1.45 -7.81
C SER A 62 8.70 1.13 -9.22
N ILE A 63 7.83 1.06 -10.23
CA ILE A 63 8.22 0.82 -11.63
C ILE A 63 9.03 2.00 -12.18
N PHE A 64 8.61 3.22 -11.86
CA PHE A 64 9.27 4.45 -12.32
C PHE A 64 10.42 4.89 -11.42
N ASN A 65 10.74 4.16 -10.35
CA ASN A 65 11.65 4.56 -9.29
C ASN A 65 11.33 5.97 -8.75
N ALA A 66 10.04 6.32 -8.72
CA ALA A 66 9.57 7.59 -8.21
C ALA A 66 9.41 7.51 -6.69
N GLU A 67 9.73 8.61 -6.01
CA GLU A 67 9.48 8.69 -4.56
C GLU A 67 7.98 8.87 -4.29
N CYS A 68 7.49 8.18 -3.26
CA CYS A 68 6.12 8.36 -2.80
C CYS A 68 5.87 9.83 -2.41
N PRO A 69 4.74 10.45 -2.79
CA PRO A 69 4.44 11.83 -2.42
C PRO A 69 4.52 12.10 -0.91
N LEU A 70 4.18 11.12 -0.08
CA LEU A 70 4.32 11.24 1.38
C LEU A 70 5.78 11.25 1.81
N THR A 71 6.62 10.41 1.22
CA THR A 71 8.07 10.38 1.47
C THR A 71 8.73 11.68 0.99
N TRP A 72 8.35 12.18 -0.19
CA TRP A 72 8.80 13.46 -0.68
C TRP A 72 8.41 14.61 0.25
N LEU A 73 7.18 14.62 0.75
CA LEU A 73 6.72 15.64 1.71
C LEU A 73 7.49 15.57 3.02
N GLU A 74 7.75 14.36 3.54
CA GLU A 74 8.57 14.13 4.72
C GLU A 74 9.97 14.71 4.55
N TYR A 75 10.64 14.40 3.45
CA TYR A 75 11.98 14.93 3.14
C TYR A 75 12.00 16.46 3.00
N LYS A 76 10.98 17.02 2.39
CA LYS A 76 10.84 18.48 2.28
C LYS A 76 10.69 19.13 3.65
N LEU A 77 9.89 18.60 4.54
CA LEU A 77 9.73 19.09 5.91
C LEU A 77 11.04 18.95 6.70
N MET A 78 11.73 17.81 6.60
CA MET A 78 13.03 17.60 7.24
C MET A 78 14.10 18.58 6.74
N SER A 79 14.10 18.90 5.44
CA SER A 79 15.04 19.86 4.89
C SER A 79 14.83 21.28 5.41
N LEU A 80 13.59 21.66 5.68
CA LEU A 80 13.23 22.95 6.28
C LEU A 80 13.68 23.04 7.75
N ASP A 81 13.62 21.94 8.48
CA ASP A 81 14.08 21.86 9.88
C ASP A 81 15.60 21.54 10.02
N ARG A 82 16.34 21.52 8.88
CA ARG A 82 17.78 21.18 8.81
C ARG A 82 18.16 19.81 9.38
N ILE A 83 17.21 18.90 9.48
CA ILE A 83 17.45 17.53 9.92
C ILE A 83 18.03 16.73 8.75
N LYS A 84 19.13 15.99 9.02
CA LYS A 84 19.69 15.06 8.03
C LYS A 84 18.69 13.90 7.83
N HIS A 85 18.28 13.70 6.57
CA HIS A 85 17.39 12.61 6.20
C HIS A 85 18.13 11.51 5.44
N SER A 86 17.60 10.30 5.52
CA SER A 86 18.04 9.18 4.69
C SER A 86 17.32 9.26 3.35
N SER A 87 18.04 9.04 2.26
CA SER A 87 17.46 8.94 0.91
C SER A 87 16.76 7.58 0.64
N MET A 88 16.51 6.79 1.69
CA MET A 88 15.85 5.50 1.58
C MET A 88 14.34 5.64 1.55
N PRO A 89 13.62 4.81 0.77
CA PRO A 89 12.17 4.68 0.85
C PRO A 89 11.73 4.41 2.29
N PHE A 90 10.55 4.93 2.67
CA PHE A 90 10.02 4.86 4.03
C PHE A 90 10.10 3.46 4.66
N ILE A 91 9.58 2.44 3.96
CA ILE A 91 9.59 1.06 4.47
C ILE A 91 11.01 0.50 4.55
N ALA A 92 11.87 0.81 3.58
CA ALA A 92 13.27 0.39 3.60
C ALA A 92 14.01 1.00 4.80
N GLY A 93 13.82 2.28 5.06
CA GLY A 93 14.39 2.96 6.23
C GLY A 93 13.87 2.43 7.58
N MET A 94 12.60 2.01 7.63
CA MET A 94 12.03 1.38 8.82
C MET A 94 12.61 -0.01 9.05
N VAL A 95 12.74 -0.82 8.00
CA VAL A 95 13.34 -2.17 8.07
C VAL A 95 14.82 -2.10 8.45
N ASP A 96 15.57 -1.15 7.88
CA ASP A 96 16.96 -0.91 8.25
C ASP A 96 17.14 -0.62 9.75
N LYS A 97 16.28 0.26 10.30
CA LYS A 97 16.29 0.59 11.73
C LYS A 97 15.95 -0.59 12.65
N VAL A 98 15.02 -1.46 12.22
CA VAL A 98 14.54 -2.59 13.06
C VAL A 98 15.46 -3.79 12.96
N LEU A 99 15.97 -4.09 11.76
CA LEU A 99 16.78 -5.28 11.51
C LEU A 99 18.28 -5.01 11.48
N TYR A 100 18.72 -3.74 11.55
CA TYR A 100 20.13 -3.34 11.43
C TYR A 100 20.81 -3.91 10.17
N TYR A 101 20.04 -4.12 9.10
CA TYR A 101 20.52 -4.72 7.86
C TYR A 101 20.11 -3.89 6.64
N ASN A 102 21.12 -3.42 5.90
CA ASN A 102 20.94 -2.60 4.69
C ASN A 102 20.55 -3.48 3.50
N PHE A 103 19.26 -3.67 3.28
CA PHE A 103 18.77 -4.33 2.06
C PHE A 103 18.88 -3.39 0.84
N PRO A 104 19.23 -3.92 -0.35
CA PRO A 104 19.29 -3.12 -1.54
C PRO A 104 17.89 -2.63 -1.96
N ILE A 105 17.80 -1.39 -2.45
CA ILE A 105 16.54 -0.73 -2.84
C ILE A 105 15.75 -1.53 -3.88
N TRP A 106 16.45 -2.19 -4.82
CA TRP A 106 15.80 -3.01 -5.85
C TRP A 106 14.94 -4.15 -5.25
N LEU A 107 15.33 -4.67 -4.09
CA LEU A 107 14.57 -5.73 -3.40
C LEU A 107 13.19 -5.21 -2.95
N PHE A 108 13.14 -4.00 -2.39
CA PHE A 108 11.87 -3.37 -2.01
C PHE A 108 10.99 -3.08 -3.22
N ASN A 109 11.57 -2.57 -4.30
CA ASN A 109 10.84 -2.35 -5.54
C ASN A 109 10.25 -3.65 -6.10
N ALA A 110 11.03 -4.74 -6.09
CA ALA A 110 10.55 -6.05 -6.50
C ALA A 110 9.40 -6.55 -5.62
N ILE A 111 9.51 -6.40 -4.29
CA ILE A 111 8.45 -6.77 -3.34
C ILE A 111 7.17 -5.98 -3.62
N TYR A 112 7.25 -4.66 -3.84
CA TYR A 112 6.08 -3.84 -4.12
C TYR A 112 5.40 -4.22 -5.43
N ILE A 113 6.17 -4.50 -6.47
CA ILE A 113 5.64 -4.94 -7.77
C ILE A 113 4.97 -6.32 -7.64
N ILE A 114 5.63 -7.28 -7.00
CA ILE A 114 5.08 -8.63 -6.78
C ILE A 114 3.79 -8.55 -5.95
N PHE A 115 3.79 -7.75 -4.90
CA PHE A 115 2.62 -7.55 -4.05
C PHE A 115 1.48 -6.88 -4.82
N GLY A 116 1.78 -5.85 -5.63
CA GLY A 116 0.81 -5.21 -6.53
C GLY A 116 0.19 -6.20 -7.51
N LEU A 117 1.00 -7.06 -8.13
CA LEU A 117 0.53 -8.13 -9.01
C LEU A 117 -0.36 -9.14 -8.27
N ALA A 118 0.00 -9.51 -7.03
CA ALA A 118 -0.83 -10.40 -6.21
C ALA A 118 -2.20 -9.81 -5.91
N VAL A 119 -2.27 -8.52 -5.54
CA VAL A 119 -3.55 -7.81 -5.30
C VAL A 119 -4.35 -7.70 -6.60
N PHE A 120 -3.69 -7.40 -7.72
CA PHE A 120 -4.33 -7.34 -9.04
C PHE A 120 -4.90 -8.70 -9.44
N THR A 121 -4.15 -9.76 -9.27
CA THR A 121 -4.61 -11.13 -9.54
C THR A 121 -5.78 -11.51 -8.63
N ALA A 122 -5.73 -11.14 -7.34
CA ALA A 122 -6.82 -11.36 -6.41
C ALA A 122 -8.10 -10.60 -6.79
N TRP A 123 -8.01 -9.50 -7.54
CA TRP A 123 -9.16 -8.80 -8.06
C TRP A 123 -9.97 -9.66 -9.04
N PHE A 124 -9.30 -10.40 -9.92
CA PHE A 124 -9.96 -11.30 -10.88
C PHE A 124 -10.36 -12.62 -10.24
N ALA A 125 -9.52 -13.19 -9.37
CA ALA A 125 -9.82 -14.45 -8.70
C ALA A 125 -10.99 -14.34 -7.73
N ILE A 126 -11.15 -13.18 -7.08
CA ILE A 126 -12.23 -12.90 -6.11
C ILE A 126 -13.00 -11.66 -6.58
N PRO A 127 -13.83 -11.75 -7.61
CA PRO A 127 -14.47 -10.57 -8.20
C PRO A 127 -15.43 -9.89 -7.21
N PRO A 128 -15.44 -8.54 -7.17
CA PRO A 128 -16.40 -7.80 -6.36
C PRO A 128 -17.83 -8.00 -6.86
N VAL A 129 -18.81 -7.92 -5.95
CA VAL A 129 -20.22 -8.28 -6.22
C VAL A 129 -20.84 -7.51 -7.38
N ARG A 130 -20.46 -6.24 -7.60
CA ARG A 130 -21.00 -5.43 -8.72
C ARG A 130 -20.53 -5.91 -10.08
N LEU A 131 -19.28 -6.37 -10.21
CA LEU A 131 -18.76 -6.91 -11.48
C LEU A 131 -19.38 -8.27 -11.84
N LYS A 132 -19.76 -9.06 -10.82
CA LYS A 132 -20.46 -10.34 -11.05
C LYS A 132 -21.79 -10.17 -11.80
N LYS A 133 -22.48 -9.04 -11.61
CA LYS A 133 -23.71 -8.71 -12.37
C LYS A 133 -23.45 -8.27 -13.81
N LEU A 134 -22.24 -7.75 -14.10
CA LEU A 134 -21.91 -7.16 -15.40
C LEU A 134 -21.23 -8.15 -16.36
N PHE A 135 -20.39 -9.06 -15.84
CA PHE A 135 -19.50 -9.88 -16.66
C PHE A 135 -19.81 -11.38 -16.68
N LEU A 136 -20.65 -11.90 -15.77
CA LEU A 136 -20.95 -13.33 -15.74
C LEU A 136 -22.38 -13.60 -16.21
N PRO A 137 -22.56 -14.34 -17.31
CA PRO A 137 -23.87 -14.83 -17.70
C PRO A 137 -24.44 -15.75 -16.62
N LYS A 138 -25.77 -15.76 -16.49
CA LYS A 138 -26.57 -16.45 -15.43
C LYS A 138 -26.15 -17.91 -15.15
N TYR A 139 -25.46 -18.56 -16.06
CA TYR A 139 -25.14 -19.99 -16.00
C TYR A 139 -23.94 -20.35 -15.10
N LEU A 140 -23.07 -19.38 -14.77
CA LEU A 140 -21.92 -19.65 -13.88
C LEU A 140 -22.23 -19.46 -12.38
N PHE A 141 -23.47 -19.07 -12.06
CA PHE A 141 -23.89 -18.82 -10.67
C PHE A 141 -24.04 -20.10 -9.82
N PHE A 142 -24.05 -21.28 -10.45
CA PHE A 142 -24.28 -22.58 -9.79
C PHE A 142 -22.99 -23.29 -9.34
N LEU A 143 -21.82 -22.78 -9.68
CA LEU A 143 -20.54 -23.48 -9.44
C LEU A 143 -19.68 -22.90 -8.30
N PHE A 144 -20.11 -21.81 -7.63
CA PHE A 144 -19.37 -21.25 -6.49
C PHE A 144 -20.30 -20.77 -5.36
#